data_f2c8686b296f8b06d043ba192e64b8bc
#
_entry.id   f2c8686b296f8b06d043ba192e64b8bc
#
_cell.length_a   1.000
_cell.length_b   1.000
_cell.length_c   1.000
_cell.angle_alpha   90.00
_cell.angle_beta   90.00
_cell.angle_gamma   90.00
#
_symmetry.space_group_name_H-M   'P 1'
#
loop_
_entity.id
_entity.type
_entity.pdbx_description
1 polymer ?
#
loop_
_entity_poly.entity_id
_entity_poly.type
_entity_poly.pdbx_seq_one_letter_code
_entity_poly.pdbx_strand_id
1 'polypeptide(L)'
;MVWMNNGTYSYVNGASVTKEVPYFSAYTSQGRKEILFTAKDQVGNTYFNAAFGIAPSWMKENKRYYSSNDIDFYEDPQLTKYSGTYYNYYQFLPLRTKSKIPASKYNEFLKKMGKNSSSKLWNTGDLFVKAQEHFGLNALMVFSQACVESAYGNSYLATNRNNLFGWKAYDSNPNGATG
;
A
#
# COMPACT_ATOMS: atom_id res chain seq x y z
N MET A 1 5.22 11.98 -16.41
CA MET A 1 5.97 10.69 -16.37
C MET A 1 5.10 9.65 -17.05
N VAL A 2 5.65 8.92 -18.01
CA VAL A 2 4.93 7.84 -18.69
C VAL A 2 5.60 6.52 -18.31
N TRP A 3 4.83 5.54 -17.84
CA TRP A 3 5.28 4.18 -17.61
C TRP A 3 5.41 3.45 -18.95
N MET A 4 6.55 2.84 -19.20
CA MET A 4 6.77 2.05 -20.41
C MET A 4 6.78 0.55 -20.09
N ASN A 5 6.22 -0.26 -20.97
CA ASN A 5 6.09 -1.73 -20.79
C ASN A 5 7.41 -2.50 -20.55
N ASN A 6 8.56 -1.83 -20.73
CA ASN A 6 9.89 -2.42 -20.47
C ASN A 6 10.45 -2.07 -19.08
N GLY A 7 9.63 -1.57 -18.16
CA GLY A 7 10.06 -1.20 -16.82
C GLY A 7 10.85 0.10 -16.72
N THR A 8 10.86 0.92 -17.77
CA THR A 8 11.50 2.23 -17.75
C THR A 8 10.50 3.35 -17.63
N TYR A 9 10.91 4.46 -17.02
CA TYR A 9 10.14 5.71 -17.01
C TYR A 9 10.74 6.69 -17.99
N SER A 10 9.89 7.36 -18.76
CA SER A 10 10.31 8.50 -19.57
C SER A 10 9.51 9.73 -19.23
N TYR A 11 10.11 10.90 -19.34
CA TYR A 11 9.43 12.19 -19.19
C TYR A 11 9.02 12.71 -20.56
N VAL A 12 7.77 13.18 -20.65
CA VAL A 12 7.13 13.59 -21.90
C VAL A 12 7.74 14.88 -22.50
N ASN A 13 8.57 15.62 -21.78
CA ASN A 13 9.08 16.93 -22.19
C ASN A 13 10.53 16.92 -22.69
N GLY A 14 10.99 15.84 -23.31
CA GLY A 14 12.34 15.79 -23.89
C GLY A 14 13.49 15.75 -22.87
N ALA A 15 13.19 15.70 -21.58
CA ALA A 15 14.18 15.47 -20.55
C ALA A 15 14.59 13.99 -20.54
N SER A 16 15.86 13.77 -20.31
CA SER A 16 16.56 12.48 -20.35
C SER A 16 15.76 11.32 -19.77
N VAL A 17 15.75 10.22 -20.49
CA VAL A 17 15.26 8.92 -19.98
C VAL A 17 16.13 8.52 -18.79
N THR A 18 15.53 8.28 -17.63
CA THR A 18 16.31 7.75 -16.52
C THR A 18 16.69 6.30 -16.82
N LYS A 19 17.95 5.97 -16.65
CA LYS A 19 18.44 4.59 -16.78
C LYS A 19 18.16 3.74 -15.53
N GLU A 20 17.73 4.35 -14.43
CA GLU A 20 17.42 3.62 -13.21
C GLU A 20 15.97 3.12 -13.23
N VAL A 21 15.86 1.82 -13.47
CA VAL A 21 14.58 1.09 -13.40
C VAL A 21 14.20 0.92 -11.93
N PRO A 22 12.94 1.11 -11.54
CA PRO A 22 12.45 0.74 -10.22
C PRO A 22 12.76 -0.71 -9.92
N TYR A 23 13.08 -1.01 -8.68
CA TYR A 23 13.47 -2.34 -8.27
C TYR A 23 12.84 -2.75 -6.94
N PHE A 24 12.84 -4.04 -6.70
CA PHE A 24 12.47 -4.67 -5.45
C PHE A 24 13.72 -5.19 -4.75
N SER A 25 13.73 -5.14 -3.44
CA SER A 25 14.78 -5.74 -2.61
C SER A 25 14.18 -6.38 -1.37
N ALA A 26 14.78 -7.47 -0.89
CA ALA A 26 14.40 -8.04 0.38
C ALA A 26 15.20 -7.41 1.51
N TYR A 27 14.56 -7.17 2.63
CA TYR A 27 15.18 -6.68 3.86
C TYR A 27 14.52 -7.32 5.08
N THR A 28 15.26 -7.42 6.19
CA THR A 28 14.70 -7.93 7.44
C THR A 28 14.27 -6.77 8.33
N SER A 29 12.99 -6.76 8.72
CA SER A 29 12.41 -5.82 9.66
C SER A 29 11.65 -6.56 10.75
N GLN A 30 11.98 -6.27 12.00
CA GLN A 30 11.34 -6.90 13.18
C GLN A 30 11.30 -8.44 13.10
N GLY A 31 12.38 -9.07 12.64
CA GLY A 31 12.48 -10.52 12.48
C GLY A 31 11.70 -11.13 11.31
N ARG A 32 11.12 -10.31 10.44
CA ARG A 32 10.42 -10.73 9.22
C ARG A 32 11.15 -10.22 8.00
N LYS A 33 11.27 -11.08 7.00
CA LYS A 33 11.85 -10.71 5.72
C LYS A 33 10.76 -10.14 4.83
N GLU A 34 10.92 -8.89 4.45
CA GLU A 34 9.92 -8.13 3.69
C GLU A 34 10.49 -7.67 2.35
N ILE A 35 9.62 -7.39 1.39
CA ILE A 35 9.97 -6.80 0.09
C ILE A 35 9.76 -5.29 0.17
N LEU A 36 10.78 -4.54 -0.22
CA LEU A 36 10.73 -3.10 -0.44
C LEU A 36 10.75 -2.81 -1.94
N PHE A 37 9.74 -2.10 -2.41
CA PHE A 37 9.77 -1.48 -3.74
C PHE A 37 10.47 -0.13 -3.64
N THR A 38 11.40 0.14 -4.54
CA THR A 38 12.16 1.40 -4.58
C THR A 38 12.14 1.98 -5.98
N ALA A 39 11.74 3.24 -6.08
CA ALA A 39 11.91 4.06 -7.28
C ALA A 39 12.82 5.24 -6.97
N LYS A 40 13.69 5.59 -7.92
CA LYS A 40 14.62 6.70 -7.80
C LYS A 40 14.34 7.79 -8.81
N ASP A 41 14.72 9.03 -8.48
CA ASP A 41 14.69 10.16 -9.40
C ASP A 41 15.86 10.11 -10.42
N GLN A 42 15.94 11.11 -11.28
CA GLN A 42 16.96 11.19 -12.34
C GLN A 42 18.39 11.35 -11.80
N VAL A 43 18.55 11.86 -10.58
CA VAL A 43 19.85 12.08 -9.94
C VAL A 43 20.20 10.98 -8.94
N GLY A 44 19.37 9.91 -8.87
CA GLY A 44 19.64 8.72 -8.07
C GLY A 44 19.13 8.80 -6.61
N ASN A 45 18.44 9.86 -6.21
CA ASN A 45 17.81 9.91 -4.89
C ASN A 45 16.60 9.01 -4.85
N THR A 46 16.32 8.43 -3.70
CA THR A 46 15.11 7.65 -3.53
C THR A 46 13.89 8.56 -3.59
N TYR A 47 13.08 8.40 -4.62
CA TYR A 47 11.85 9.14 -4.86
C TYR A 47 10.67 8.52 -4.12
N PHE A 48 10.61 7.19 -4.10
CA PHE A 48 9.52 6.45 -3.50
C PHE A 48 9.99 5.11 -2.93
N ASN A 49 9.58 4.81 -1.71
CA ASN A 49 9.74 3.49 -1.09
C ASN A 49 8.41 3.02 -0.54
N ALA A 50 8.06 1.77 -0.79
CA ALA A 50 6.89 1.15 -0.20
C ALA A 50 7.15 -0.31 0.17
N ALA A 51 6.63 -0.73 1.31
CA ALA A 51 6.56 -2.15 1.64
C ALA A 51 5.60 -2.84 0.66
N PHE A 52 6.09 -3.88 -0.02
CA PHE A 52 5.33 -4.59 -1.04
C PHE A 52 4.72 -5.89 -0.50
N GLY A 53 5.37 -6.54 0.45
CA GLY A 53 4.86 -7.77 1.05
C GLY A 53 5.94 -8.58 1.76
N ILE A 54 5.61 -9.82 2.10
CA ILE A 54 6.56 -10.75 2.74
C ILE A 54 7.45 -11.37 1.66
N ALA A 55 8.76 -11.29 1.84
CA ALA A 55 9.69 -11.81 0.85
C ALA A 55 9.64 -13.36 0.81
N PRO A 56 9.53 -13.94 -0.39
CA PRO A 56 9.63 -15.39 -0.56
C PRO A 56 11.05 -15.89 -0.24
N SER A 57 11.19 -17.18 0.02
CA SER A 57 12.46 -17.77 0.43
C SER A 57 13.59 -17.60 -0.59
N TRP A 58 13.26 -17.59 -1.87
CA TRP A 58 14.23 -17.44 -2.96
C TRP A 58 14.78 -16.01 -3.09
N MET A 59 14.08 -14.98 -2.59
CA MET A 59 14.54 -13.60 -2.66
C MET A 59 15.62 -13.35 -1.60
N LYS A 60 16.81 -12.97 -2.02
CA LYS A 60 17.98 -12.74 -1.15
C LYS A 60 18.04 -11.28 -0.71
N GLU A 61 18.48 -11.04 0.52
CA GLU A 61 18.75 -9.69 1.01
C GLU A 61 19.89 -9.03 0.24
N ASN A 62 19.87 -7.70 0.20
CA ASN A 62 20.86 -6.86 -0.48
C ASN A 62 21.00 -7.15 -1.98
N LYS A 63 20.02 -7.81 -2.58
CA LYS A 63 19.94 -8.06 -4.02
C LYS A 63 18.77 -7.31 -4.60
N ARG A 64 18.98 -6.69 -5.77
CA ARG A 64 17.90 -6.04 -6.53
C ARG A 64 17.22 -7.06 -7.42
N TYR A 65 15.89 -6.91 -7.52
CA TYR A 65 15.03 -7.68 -8.40
C TYR A 65 14.16 -6.72 -9.19
N TYR A 66 13.80 -7.12 -10.39
CA TYR A 66 13.04 -6.32 -11.34
C TYR A 66 11.81 -7.09 -11.78
N SER A 67 10.71 -6.39 -12.00
CA SER A 67 9.45 -6.97 -12.46
C SER A 67 8.70 -5.94 -13.29
N SER A 68 8.04 -6.39 -14.36
CA SER A 68 7.14 -5.56 -15.17
C SER A 68 5.67 -5.78 -14.85
N ASN A 69 5.36 -6.83 -14.08
CA ASN A 69 3.99 -7.23 -13.76
C ASN A 69 3.75 -7.45 -12.26
N ASP A 70 4.76 -7.16 -11.41
CA ASP A 70 4.73 -7.35 -9.95
C ASP A 70 4.50 -8.82 -9.51
N ILE A 71 4.66 -9.76 -10.41
CA ILE A 71 4.46 -11.20 -10.21
C ILE A 71 5.73 -11.97 -10.50
N ASP A 72 6.31 -11.78 -11.70
CA ASP A 72 7.51 -12.47 -12.13
C ASP A 72 8.72 -11.58 -11.94
N PHE A 73 9.70 -12.08 -11.19
CA PHE A 73 10.87 -11.33 -10.75
C PHE A 73 12.14 -11.83 -11.41
N TYR A 74 13.00 -10.89 -11.77
CA TYR A 74 14.25 -11.09 -12.51
C TYR A 74 15.42 -10.43 -11.77
N GLU A 75 16.64 -10.91 -12.01
CA GLU A 75 17.86 -10.37 -11.40
C GLU A 75 18.46 -9.20 -12.19
N ASP A 76 17.94 -8.91 -13.36
CA ASP A 76 18.41 -7.84 -14.24
C ASP A 76 17.25 -6.96 -14.75
N PRO A 77 17.50 -5.69 -15.03
CA PRO A 77 16.47 -4.76 -15.52
C PRO A 77 15.98 -5.06 -16.94
N GLN A 78 16.69 -5.90 -17.71
CA GLN A 78 16.29 -6.36 -19.03
C GLN A 78 15.30 -7.53 -18.96
N LEU A 79 15.01 -8.04 -17.77
CA LEU A 79 14.09 -9.15 -17.51
C LEU A 79 14.50 -10.45 -18.23
N THR A 80 15.80 -10.74 -18.26
CA THR A 80 16.34 -11.94 -18.92
C THR A 80 16.69 -13.05 -17.93
N LYS A 81 17.06 -12.70 -16.69
CA LYS A 81 17.46 -13.64 -15.63
C LYS A 81 16.35 -13.85 -14.64
N TYR A 82 15.44 -14.76 -14.98
CA TYR A 82 14.32 -15.11 -14.12
C TYR A 82 14.77 -15.65 -12.76
N SER A 83 14.13 -15.19 -11.68
CA SER A 83 14.42 -15.59 -10.30
C SER A 83 13.29 -16.36 -9.65
N GLY A 84 12.06 -15.96 -9.90
CA GLY A 84 10.90 -16.62 -9.31
C GLY A 84 9.62 -15.81 -9.43
N THR A 85 8.51 -16.47 -9.14
CA THR A 85 7.18 -15.87 -9.11
C THR A 85 6.77 -15.62 -7.66
N TYR A 86 6.14 -14.46 -7.42
CA TYR A 86 5.56 -14.07 -6.14
C TYR A 86 4.19 -13.45 -6.34
N TYR A 87 3.21 -13.97 -5.64
CA TYR A 87 1.88 -13.38 -5.59
C TYR A 87 1.71 -12.63 -4.28
N ASN A 88 1.64 -11.30 -4.35
CA ASN A 88 1.32 -10.50 -3.19
C ASN A 88 -0.13 -10.76 -2.78
N TYR A 89 -0.31 -11.38 -1.62
CA TYR A 89 -1.63 -11.80 -1.13
C TYR A 89 -2.66 -10.66 -1.17
N TYR A 90 -2.27 -9.46 -0.72
CA TYR A 90 -3.21 -8.33 -0.65
C TYR A 90 -3.56 -7.73 -2.01
N GLN A 91 -2.66 -7.82 -3.00
CA GLN A 91 -2.92 -7.34 -4.36
C GLN A 91 -4.00 -8.17 -5.07
N PHE A 92 -4.07 -9.46 -4.74
CA PHE A 92 -5.00 -10.41 -5.34
C PHE A 92 -6.17 -10.78 -4.43
N LEU A 93 -6.27 -10.19 -3.24
CA LEU A 93 -7.34 -10.47 -2.31
C LEU A 93 -8.67 -9.88 -2.82
N PRO A 94 -9.68 -10.70 -3.15
CA PRO A 94 -10.97 -10.17 -3.58
C PRO A 94 -11.64 -9.35 -2.47
N LEU A 95 -12.19 -8.20 -2.82
CA LEU A 95 -12.88 -7.32 -1.86
C LEU A 95 -14.07 -8.03 -1.15
N ARG A 96 -14.67 -9.02 -1.80
CA ARG A 96 -15.78 -9.83 -1.26
C ARG A 96 -15.35 -11.07 -0.48
N THR A 97 -14.07 -11.19 -0.14
CA THR A 97 -13.56 -12.27 0.71
C THR A 97 -13.66 -11.87 2.17
N LYS A 98 -14.27 -12.69 3.03
CA LYS A 98 -14.36 -12.40 4.46
C LYS A 98 -12.98 -12.41 5.13
N SER A 99 -12.65 -11.36 5.84
CA SER A 99 -11.51 -11.33 6.75
C SER A 99 -11.81 -12.17 8.01
N LYS A 100 -10.84 -12.95 8.45
CA LYS A 100 -10.93 -13.70 9.73
C LYS A 100 -10.31 -12.94 10.90
N ILE A 101 -9.96 -11.67 10.71
CA ILE A 101 -9.33 -10.85 11.75
C ILE A 101 -10.40 -10.42 12.74
N PRO A 102 -10.25 -10.75 14.04
CA PRO A 102 -11.20 -10.34 15.06
C PRO A 102 -11.16 -8.82 15.29
N ALA A 103 -12.30 -8.25 15.71
CA ALA A 103 -12.49 -6.82 15.92
C ALA A 103 -11.42 -6.15 16.82
N SER A 104 -10.95 -6.85 17.85
CA SER A 104 -9.91 -6.35 18.76
C SER A 104 -8.60 -6.00 18.05
N LYS A 105 -8.24 -6.72 16.97
CA LYS A 105 -6.98 -6.53 16.26
C LYS A 105 -6.92 -5.20 15.49
N TYR A 106 -8.03 -4.64 15.08
CA TYR A 106 -8.08 -3.31 14.46
C TYR A 106 -7.65 -2.24 15.45
N ASN A 107 -8.11 -2.34 16.71
CA ASN A 107 -7.71 -1.40 17.74
C ASN A 107 -6.27 -1.59 18.20
N GLU A 108 -5.79 -2.83 18.30
CA GLU A 108 -4.38 -3.12 18.56
C GLU A 108 -3.46 -2.52 17.48
N PHE A 109 -3.88 -2.61 16.21
CA PHE A 109 -3.16 -1.98 15.10
C PHE A 109 -3.11 -0.45 15.26
N LEU A 110 -4.23 0.21 15.53
CA LEU A 110 -4.26 1.66 15.76
C LEU A 110 -3.34 2.07 16.91
N LYS A 111 -3.36 1.32 18.01
CA LYS A 111 -2.46 1.53 19.14
C LYS A 111 -0.99 1.42 18.74
N LYS A 112 -0.64 0.39 17.94
CA LYS A 112 0.71 0.19 17.40
C LYS A 112 1.13 1.37 16.51
N MET A 113 0.19 1.98 15.79
CA MET A 113 0.40 3.18 14.97
C MET A 113 0.40 4.50 15.78
N GLY A 114 0.47 4.42 17.11
CA GLY A 114 0.49 5.57 18.01
C GLY A 114 -0.85 6.32 18.09
N LYS A 115 -1.95 5.69 17.68
CA LYS A 115 -3.29 6.28 17.77
C LYS A 115 -3.95 5.96 19.11
N ASN A 116 -4.92 6.78 19.49
CA ASN A 116 -5.65 6.68 20.74
C ASN A 116 -7.14 7.02 20.53
N SER A 117 -7.87 7.24 21.59
CA SER A 117 -9.30 7.53 21.57
C SER A 117 -9.72 8.82 20.86
N SER A 118 -8.78 9.68 20.46
CA SER A 118 -9.09 10.83 19.60
C SER A 118 -9.35 10.46 18.14
N SER A 119 -8.89 9.30 17.73
CA SER A 119 -9.15 8.78 16.38
C SER A 119 -10.62 8.31 16.26
N LYS A 120 -11.29 8.71 15.19
CA LYS A 120 -12.67 8.23 14.88
C LYS A 120 -12.72 6.75 14.50
N LEU A 121 -11.57 6.10 14.24
CA LEU A 121 -11.46 4.66 14.02
C LEU A 121 -11.24 3.88 15.31
N TRP A 122 -11.01 4.56 16.44
CA TRP A 122 -10.76 3.90 17.71
C TRP A 122 -11.99 3.12 18.19
N ASN A 123 -11.79 1.84 18.55
CA ASN A 123 -12.84 0.92 18.98
C ASN A 123 -13.97 0.67 17.94
N THR A 124 -13.68 0.86 16.65
CA THR A 124 -14.67 0.62 15.58
C THR A 124 -14.55 -0.76 14.91
N GLY A 125 -13.65 -1.62 15.38
CA GLY A 125 -13.42 -2.94 14.77
C GLY A 125 -14.69 -3.77 14.61
N ASP A 126 -15.58 -3.73 15.59
CA ASP A 126 -16.89 -4.43 15.54
C ASP A 126 -17.78 -3.91 14.41
N LEU A 127 -17.74 -2.62 14.11
CA LEU A 127 -18.51 -2.02 13.02
C LEU A 127 -18.04 -2.54 11.66
N PHE A 128 -16.73 -2.64 11.45
CA PHE A 128 -16.18 -3.19 10.22
C PHE A 128 -16.50 -4.68 10.05
N VAL A 129 -16.42 -5.47 11.13
CA VAL A 129 -16.82 -6.88 11.11
C VAL A 129 -18.31 -7.04 10.83
N LYS A 130 -19.19 -6.25 11.47
CA LYS A 130 -20.64 -6.25 11.20
C LYS A 130 -20.94 -5.82 9.76
N ALA A 131 -20.25 -4.79 9.24
CA ALA A 131 -20.39 -4.36 7.85
C ALA A 131 -19.98 -5.47 6.87
N GLN A 132 -18.92 -6.22 7.18
CA GLN A 132 -18.53 -7.39 6.39
C GLN A 132 -19.65 -8.43 6.31
N GLU A 133 -20.26 -8.76 7.43
CA GLU A 133 -21.35 -9.74 7.47
C GLU A 133 -22.61 -9.26 6.72
N HIS A 134 -22.90 -7.97 6.81
CA HIS A 134 -24.09 -7.40 6.18
C HIS A 134 -23.91 -7.15 4.68
N PHE A 135 -22.77 -6.59 4.26
CA PHE A 135 -22.53 -6.16 2.87
C PHE A 135 -21.65 -7.12 2.07
N GLY A 136 -21.07 -8.13 2.70
CA GLY A 136 -20.16 -9.07 2.05
C GLY A 136 -18.81 -8.48 1.61
N LEU A 137 -18.40 -7.36 2.22
CA LEU A 137 -17.11 -6.71 1.97
C LEU A 137 -16.05 -7.18 2.96
N ASN A 138 -14.79 -7.21 2.54
CA ASN A 138 -13.68 -7.59 3.41
C ASN A 138 -13.42 -6.51 4.46
N ALA A 139 -13.67 -6.82 5.74
CA ALA A 139 -13.51 -5.87 6.84
C ALA A 139 -12.10 -5.28 6.93
N LEU A 140 -11.05 -6.09 6.69
CA LEU A 140 -9.67 -5.60 6.71
C LEU A 140 -9.41 -4.61 5.58
N MET A 141 -9.88 -4.88 4.37
CA MET A 141 -9.69 -3.99 3.23
C MET A 141 -10.38 -2.65 3.44
N VAL A 142 -11.65 -2.67 3.88
CA VAL A 142 -12.43 -1.44 4.15
C VAL A 142 -11.81 -0.64 5.30
N PHE A 143 -11.37 -1.31 6.37
CA PHE A 143 -10.67 -0.64 7.46
C PHE A 143 -9.35 -0.02 7.02
N SER A 144 -8.56 -0.74 6.21
CA SER A 144 -7.29 -0.23 5.68
C SER A 144 -7.49 1.00 4.81
N GLN A 145 -8.52 1.00 3.95
CA GLN A 145 -8.90 2.16 3.16
C GLN A 145 -9.31 3.32 4.06
N ALA A 146 -10.15 3.08 5.08
CA ALA A 146 -10.53 4.11 6.04
C ALA A 146 -9.31 4.71 6.75
N CYS A 147 -8.30 3.91 7.11
CA CYS A 147 -7.05 4.40 7.69
C CYS A 147 -6.32 5.36 6.76
N VAL A 148 -6.19 5.01 5.48
CA VAL A 148 -5.48 5.84 4.49
C VAL A 148 -6.24 7.14 4.23
N GLU A 149 -7.52 7.08 3.90
CA GLU A 149 -8.36 8.21 3.52
C GLU A 149 -8.58 9.23 4.67
N SER A 150 -8.53 8.76 5.91
CA SER A 150 -8.83 9.60 7.08
C SER A 150 -7.62 9.93 7.96
N ALA A 151 -6.39 9.69 7.50
CA ALA A 151 -5.19 9.79 8.33
C ALA A 151 -5.36 9.02 9.67
N TYR A 152 -5.77 7.77 9.57
CA TYR A 152 -6.12 6.91 10.71
C TYR A 152 -7.25 7.49 11.59
N GLY A 153 -8.26 8.08 10.98
CA GLY A 153 -9.41 8.66 11.67
C GLY A 153 -9.15 10.03 12.32
N ASN A 154 -8.05 10.70 11.98
CA ASN A 154 -7.64 11.96 12.58
C ASN A 154 -7.68 13.15 11.59
N SER A 155 -8.09 12.94 10.34
CA SER A 155 -8.27 14.04 9.39
C SER A 155 -9.39 14.99 9.82
N TYR A 156 -9.38 16.23 9.31
CA TYR A 156 -10.44 17.20 9.57
C TYR A 156 -11.84 16.66 9.23
N LEU A 157 -11.99 16.00 8.07
CA LEU A 157 -13.26 15.42 7.66
C LEU A 157 -13.69 14.27 8.58
N ALA A 158 -12.75 13.44 9.03
CA ALA A 158 -13.06 12.38 9.98
C ALA A 158 -13.52 12.94 11.32
N THR A 159 -12.77 13.88 11.91
CA THR A 159 -13.03 14.39 13.26
C THR A 159 -14.26 15.28 13.35
N ASN A 160 -14.47 16.14 12.33
CA ASN A 160 -15.53 17.16 12.36
C ASN A 160 -16.80 16.79 11.58
N ARG A 161 -16.70 15.79 10.67
CA ARG A 161 -17.80 15.40 9.78
C ARG A 161 -18.11 13.91 9.81
N ASN A 162 -17.42 13.11 10.63
CA ASN A 162 -17.46 11.64 10.62
C ASN A 162 -17.23 11.01 9.23
N ASN A 163 -16.58 11.74 8.33
CA ASN A 163 -16.31 11.32 6.97
C ASN A 163 -14.94 10.65 6.89
N LEU A 164 -14.94 9.31 6.95
CA LEU A 164 -13.73 8.49 6.98
C LEU A 164 -13.16 8.19 5.59
N PHE A 165 -13.94 8.44 4.52
CA PHE A 165 -13.58 8.05 3.15
C PHE A 165 -13.47 9.23 2.18
N GLY A 166 -13.50 10.46 2.68
CA GLY A 166 -13.43 11.63 1.82
C GLY A 166 -14.67 11.81 0.90
N TRP A 167 -15.81 11.22 1.27
CA TRP A 167 -17.02 11.31 0.45
C TRP A 167 -17.40 12.77 0.18
N LYS A 168 -17.59 13.10 -1.11
CA LYS A 168 -17.85 14.48 -1.58
C LYS A 168 -16.76 15.51 -1.20
N ALA A 169 -15.55 15.08 -0.89
CA ALA A 169 -14.39 15.97 -0.79
C ALA A 169 -13.87 16.25 -2.22
N TYR A 170 -13.95 17.50 -2.65
CA TYR A 170 -13.45 17.92 -3.96
C TYR A 170 -12.12 18.67 -3.81
N ASP A 171 -11.22 18.53 -4.76
CA ASP A 171 -9.89 19.19 -4.73
C ASP A 171 -9.98 20.71 -4.59
N SER A 172 -11.05 21.32 -5.17
CA SER A 172 -11.32 22.75 -5.05
C SER A 172 -11.77 23.20 -3.65
N ASN A 173 -12.36 22.30 -2.86
CA ASN A 173 -12.79 22.55 -1.49
C ASN A 173 -12.85 21.24 -0.69
N PRO A 174 -11.71 20.65 -0.32
CA PRO A 174 -11.65 19.33 0.32
C PRO A 174 -12.34 19.30 1.69
N ASN A 175 -12.38 20.42 2.39
CA ASN A 175 -13.01 20.52 3.71
C ASN A 175 -14.50 20.90 3.66
N GLY A 176 -15.05 21.16 2.49
CA GLY A 176 -16.46 21.49 2.30
C GLY A 176 -17.39 20.28 2.27
N ALA A 177 -16.86 19.08 2.25
CA ALA A 177 -17.66 17.86 2.23
C ALA A 177 -18.52 17.73 3.48
N THR A 178 -19.79 17.44 3.28
CA THR A 178 -20.72 17.08 4.36
C THR A 178 -20.66 15.58 4.60
N GLY A 179 -20.50 15.17 5.83
CA GLY A 179 -20.55 13.78 6.26
C GLY A 179 -21.98 13.27 6.38
#